data_7b8501c2cfebfd9a415bf939f4aae02e
#
_entry.id   7b8501c2cfebfd9a415bf939f4aae02e
#
_cell.length_a   1.000
_cell.length_b   1.000
_cell.length_c   1.000
_cell.angle_alpha   90.00
_cell.angle_beta   90.00
_cell.angle_gamma   90.00
#
_symmetry.space_group_name_H-M   'P 1'
#
loop_
_entity.id
_entity.type
_entity.pdbx_description
1 polymer ?
#
loop_
_entity_poly.entity_id
_entity_poly.type
_entity_poly.pdbx_seq_one_letter_code
_entity_poly.pdbx_strand_id
1 'polypeptide(L)'
;MSASMLIEAFAEHRRRGFEESRQERNTSFNAPFRAHTDLYNGHRGRCSLMLRNRIYYGLKPFVPQFLRTAIRRKLAMRLRKQIGDVWPIMPGSERAPENWPGWPGNKKFAFVLTHDVESEAGLGRCRSLMELELDLGFCSSFNFIPEGSYRVPVELRQELTANGFEVGIHDLKHDGHLFSSRRKFTRRAARINAYAREWGASGFRSGFMLRNLEWLHDLEVQYDASTFDTDPFEPQPQGRHTIFPFWVPNPNGDSIRYQRPAIKSSSQGYVELPYTLPQDFTLFVLLQERTPEIWMRKLDWIAQHGGMALVDVHPDYLCLDGATTTSREYPVAHYKSFLEYVSQHYDGTFWNTTPREVAQFCARVTQATRS
;
A
#
# COMPACT_ATOMS: atom_id res chain seq x y z
N MET A 1 -26.53 12.33 16.02
CA MET A 1 -25.13 12.68 16.30
C MET A 1 -24.77 13.84 15.39
N SER A 2 -24.26 14.94 15.94
CA SER A 2 -23.87 16.11 15.12
C SER A 2 -22.58 15.79 14.32
N ALA A 3 -22.40 16.45 13.17
CA ALA A 3 -21.18 16.32 12.38
C ALA A 3 -19.91 16.60 13.23
N SER A 4 -20.02 17.44 14.26
CA SER A 4 -18.95 17.73 15.22
C SER A 4 -18.55 16.50 16.03
N MET A 5 -19.50 15.72 16.53
CA MET A 5 -19.21 14.49 17.31
C MET A 5 -18.55 13.39 16.46
N LEU A 6 -18.89 13.30 15.18
CA LEU A 6 -18.22 12.39 14.24
C LEU A 6 -16.77 12.83 13.96
N ILE A 7 -16.56 14.14 13.84
CA ILE A 7 -15.24 14.73 13.62
C ILE A 7 -14.32 14.49 14.83
N GLU A 8 -14.84 14.70 16.05
CA GLU A 8 -14.09 14.49 17.29
C GLU A 8 -13.75 13.01 17.52
N ALA A 9 -14.72 12.12 17.29
CA ALA A 9 -14.49 10.68 17.39
C ALA A 9 -13.43 10.18 16.39
N PHE A 10 -13.37 10.76 15.18
CA PHE A 10 -12.35 10.46 14.17
C PHE A 10 -10.96 10.97 14.58
N ALA A 11 -10.90 12.18 15.14
CA ALA A 11 -9.63 12.81 15.55
C ALA A 11 -9.03 12.07 16.76
N GLU A 12 -9.84 11.71 17.74
CA GLU A 12 -9.40 11.02 18.95
C GLU A 12 -8.89 9.61 18.68
N HIS A 13 -9.51 8.90 17.74
CA HIS A 13 -9.03 7.58 17.35
C HIS A 13 -7.68 7.61 16.63
N ARG A 14 -7.48 8.56 15.72
CA ARG A 14 -6.19 8.71 15.05
C ARG A 14 -5.09 9.05 16.05
N ARG A 15 -5.41 9.85 17.07
CA ARG A 15 -4.49 10.14 18.15
C ARG A 15 -4.12 8.89 18.95
N ARG A 16 -5.11 8.07 19.35
CA ARG A 16 -4.87 6.82 20.09
C ARG A 16 -4.05 5.81 19.28
N GLY A 17 -4.38 5.59 18.01
CA GLY A 17 -3.61 4.70 17.15
C GLY A 17 -2.18 5.15 16.94
N PHE A 18 -1.94 6.47 16.93
CA PHE A 18 -0.60 7.03 16.86
C PHE A 18 0.14 6.91 18.20
N GLU A 19 -0.53 7.11 19.32
CA GLU A 19 0.03 6.95 20.69
C GLU A 19 0.33 5.48 20.99
N GLU A 20 -0.53 4.55 20.60
CA GLU A 20 -0.30 3.10 20.68
C GLU A 20 0.95 2.71 19.89
N SER A 21 1.07 3.19 18.65
CA SER A 21 2.27 3.01 17.81
C SER A 21 3.53 3.63 18.40
N ARG A 22 3.41 4.65 19.24
CA ARG A 22 4.50 5.29 19.94
C ARG A 22 4.89 4.54 21.24
N GLN A 23 3.92 3.94 21.92
CA GLN A 23 4.11 3.19 23.15
C GLN A 23 4.71 1.80 22.89
N GLU A 24 4.30 1.15 21.79
CA GLU A 24 4.87 -0.13 21.32
C GLU A 24 6.35 -0.03 20.95
N ARG A 25 6.84 1.16 20.57
CA ARG A 25 8.26 1.41 20.28
C ARG A 25 9.20 1.23 21.49
N ASN A 26 8.69 1.48 22.69
CA ASN A 26 9.52 1.41 23.89
C ASN A 26 9.71 -0.02 24.43
N THR A 27 8.99 -1.01 23.89
CA THR A 27 9.01 -2.38 24.40
C THR A 27 9.69 -3.42 23.50
N SER A 28 10.05 -3.07 22.24
CA SER A 28 10.58 -4.07 21.29
C SER A 28 12.05 -3.84 20.91
N PHE A 29 12.94 -3.84 21.89
CA PHE A 29 14.36 -3.60 21.62
C PHE A 29 15.18 -4.84 21.20
N ASN A 30 14.65 -6.06 21.28
CA ASN A 30 15.38 -7.28 20.92
C ASN A 30 14.42 -8.36 20.40
N ALA A 31 14.29 -8.50 19.08
CA ALA A 31 13.66 -9.70 18.52
C ALA A 31 14.10 -10.00 17.08
N PRO A 32 14.45 -11.27 16.77
CA PRO A 32 14.88 -11.71 15.44
C PRO A 32 13.75 -11.62 14.40
N PHE A 33 14.07 -11.78 13.11
CA PHE A 33 13.13 -11.76 11.96
C PHE A 33 11.83 -12.57 12.18
N ARG A 34 11.83 -13.49 13.13
CA ARG A 34 10.66 -14.25 13.62
C ARG A 34 9.68 -13.47 14.48
N ALA A 35 10.04 -12.34 15.05
CA ALA A 35 9.35 -11.78 16.22
C ALA A 35 8.36 -10.65 15.93
N HIS A 36 8.04 -10.34 14.69
CA HIS A 36 6.89 -9.48 14.40
C HIS A 36 5.52 -10.17 14.58
N THR A 37 5.50 -11.43 15.02
CA THR A 37 4.26 -12.15 15.35
C THR A 37 3.62 -11.72 16.67
N ASP A 38 4.37 -11.19 17.62
CA ASP A 38 3.84 -10.85 18.95
C ASP A 38 3.06 -9.52 18.99
N LEU A 39 3.22 -8.65 18.00
CA LEU A 39 2.37 -7.46 17.82
C LEU A 39 0.92 -7.77 17.38
N TYR A 40 0.62 -9.05 17.17
CA TYR A 40 -0.69 -9.53 16.71
C TYR A 40 -1.78 -9.61 17.79
N ASN A 41 -1.43 -9.58 19.07
CA ASN A 41 -2.35 -9.97 20.18
C ASN A 41 -3.19 -8.84 20.80
N GLY A 42 -3.30 -7.68 20.18
CA GLY A 42 -4.21 -6.59 20.62
C GLY A 42 -5.69 -6.87 20.36
N HIS A 43 -6.29 -7.87 21.01
CA HIS A 43 -7.69 -8.27 20.76
C HIS A 43 -8.77 -7.22 21.11
N ARG A 44 -8.51 -6.24 21.96
CA ARG A 44 -9.53 -5.27 22.40
C ARG A 44 -9.74 -4.07 21.46
N GLY A 45 -8.74 -3.66 20.68
CA GLY A 45 -8.86 -2.55 19.71
C GLY A 45 -9.59 -2.92 18.42
N ARG A 46 -9.57 -4.20 18.01
CA ARG A 46 -10.13 -4.69 16.73
C ARG A 46 -11.66 -4.53 16.60
N CYS A 47 -12.40 -4.75 17.69
CA CYS A 47 -13.87 -4.70 17.64
C CYS A 47 -14.41 -3.27 17.44
N SER A 48 -13.78 -2.29 18.05
CA SER A 48 -14.14 -0.87 17.96
C SER A 48 -13.87 -0.29 16.55
N LEU A 49 -12.73 -0.64 15.94
CA LEU A 49 -12.36 -0.23 14.57
C LEU A 49 -13.33 -0.77 13.52
N MET A 50 -13.67 -2.07 13.61
CA MET A 50 -14.59 -2.70 12.66
C MET A 50 -15.99 -2.08 12.73
N LEU A 51 -16.49 -1.79 13.94
CA LEU A 51 -17.83 -1.19 14.12
C LEU A 51 -17.89 0.23 13.54
N ARG A 52 -16.88 1.04 13.79
CA ARG A 52 -16.80 2.42 13.29
C ARG A 52 -16.66 2.49 11.78
N ASN A 53 -15.78 1.67 11.21
CA ASN A 53 -15.63 1.58 9.76
C ASN A 53 -16.95 1.15 9.11
N ARG A 54 -17.67 0.19 9.71
CA ARG A 54 -19.00 -0.21 9.22
C ARG A 54 -20.01 0.94 9.23
N ILE A 55 -20.04 1.74 10.31
CA ILE A 55 -20.94 2.92 10.41
C ILE A 55 -20.53 3.96 9.37
N TYR A 56 -19.25 4.28 9.27
CA TYR A 56 -18.75 5.27 8.29
C TYR A 56 -19.07 4.87 6.85
N TYR A 57 -18.74 3.62 6.47
CA TYR A 57 -19.00 3.16 5.10
C TYR A 57 -20.49 2.96 4.81
N GLY A 58 -21.32 2.71 5.82
CA GLY A 58 -22.78 2.72 5.69
C GLY A 58 -23.36 4.12 5.46
N LEU A 59 -22.78 5.15 6.06
CA LEU A 59 -23.21 6.56 5.90
C LEU A 59 -22.58 7.26 4.69
N LYS A 60 -21.46 6.74 4.18
CA LYS A 60 -20.70 7.32 3.05
C LYS A 60 -21.53 7.67 1.83
N PRO A 61 -22.51 6.87 1.38
CA PRO A 61 -23.34 7.20 0.22
C PRO A 61 -24.21 8.45 0.38
N PHE A 62 -24.58 8.79 1.61
CA PHE A 62 -25.47 9.92 1.91
C PHE A 62 -24.76 11.26 2.08
N VAL A 63 -23.42 11.27 2.11
CA VAL A 63 -22.64 12.51 2.25
C VAL A 63 -22.00 12.86 0.90
N PRO A 64 -22.29 14.04 0.32
CA PRO A 64 -21.69 14.48 -0.92
C PRO A 64 -20.16 14.41 -0.90
N GLN A 65 -19.56 14.02 -2.01
CA GLN A 65 -18.13 13.71 -2.10
C GLN A 65 -17.23 14.92 -1.75
N PHE A 66 -17.61 16.11 -2.21
CA PHE A 66 -16.87 17.35 -1.90
C PHE A 66 -16.82 17.63 -0.40
N LEU A 67 -17.93 17.40 0.32
CA LEU A 67 -18.00 17.60 1.76
C LEU A 67 -17.13 16.57 2.51
N ARG A 68 -17.13 15.32 2.06
CA ARG A 68 -16.24 14.28 2.62
C ARG A 68 -14.77 14.67 2.45
N THR A 69 -14.41 15.15 1.26
CA THR A 69 -13.02 15.59 0.99
C THR A 69 -12.65 16.80 1.85
N ALA A 70 -13.52 17.80 1.98
CA ALA A 70 -13.28 18.98 2.81
C ALA A 70 -13.10 18.61 4.30
N ILE A 71 -13.94 17.71 4.83
CA ILE A 71 -13.80 17.21 6.20
C ILE A 71 -12.48 16.45 6.37
N ARG A 72 -12.13 15.55 5.44
CA ARG A 72 -10.86 14.80 5.49
C ARG A 72 -9.65 15.75 5.44
N ARG A 73 -9.66 16.78 4.58
CA ARG A 73 -8.61 17.81 4.52
C ARG A 73 -8.44 18.52 5.87
N LYS A 74 -9.53 19.03 6.45
CA LYS A 74 -9.50 19.71 7.74
C LYS A 74 -8.91 18.82 8.85
N LEU A 75 -9.29 17.54 8.85
CA LEU A 75 -8.75 16.57 9.81
C LEU A 75 -7.28 16.26 9.54
N ALA A 76 -6.89 16.06 8.28
CA ALA A 76 -5.51 15.81 7.90
C ALA A 76 -4.60 17.00 8.26
N MET A 77 -5.02 18.23 7.98
CA MET A 77 -4.27 19.44 8.33
C MET A 77 -4.10 19.62 9.85
N ARG A 78 -5.13 19.29 10.64
CA ARG A 78 -5.03 19.30 12.11
C ARG A 78 -4.05 18.22 12.59
N LEU A 79 -4.17 17.02 12.08
CA LEU A 79 -3.28 15.91 12.41
C LEU A 79 -1.84 16.23 12.03
N ARG A 80 -1.60 16.81 10.83
CA ARG A 80 -0.27 17.22 10.36
C ARG A 80 0.44 18.16 11.37
N LYS A 81 -0.30 19.08 11.99
CA LYS A 81 0.23 19.96 13.02
C LYS A 81 0.58 19.26 14.33
N GLN A 82 -0.06 18.12 14.63
CA GLN A 82 0.11 17.40 15.88
C GLN A 82 1.23 16.34 15.82
N ILE A 83 1.45 15.74 14.63
CA ILE A 83 2.44 14.66 14.47
C ILE A 83 3.89 15.18 14.42
N GLY A 84 4.11 16.48 14.27
CA GLY A 84 5.46 17.08 14.24
C GLY A 84 6.36 16.43 13.18
N ASP A 85 7.59 16.12 13.56
CA ASP A 85 8.63 15.61 12.67
C ASP A 85 8.64 14.07 12.53
N VAL A 86 7.65 13.37 13.09
CA VAL A 86 7.59 11.90 13.06
C VAL A 86 7.06 11.34 11.73
N TRP A 87 6.55 12.19 10.86
CA TRP A 87 6.07 11.86 9.53
C TRP A 87 6.66 12.84 8.51
N PRO A 88 7.10 12.41 7.36
CA PRO A 88 6.99 11.07 6.76
C PRO A 88 8.07 10.08 7.23
N ILE A 89 9.07 10.51 7.98
CA ILE A 89 10.19 9.69 8.43
C ILE A 89 9.92 9.24 9.88
N MET A 90 9.83 7.92 10.07
CA MET A 90 9.69 7.34 11.41
C MET A 90 11.04 6.76 11.86
N PRO A 91 11.68 7.35 12.86
CA PRO A 91 12.91 6.81 13.41
C PRO A 91 12.75 5.36 13.91
N GLY A 92 13.68 4.49 13.57
CA GLY A 92 13.65 3.07 13.90
C GLY A 92 13.08 2.18 12.79
N SER A 93 12.35 2.73 11.81
CA SER A 93 11.84 1.94 10.67
C SER A 93 12.92 1.61 9.63
N GLU A 94 14.09 2.24 9.73
CA GLU A 94 15.27 2.00 8.89
C GLU A 94 16.03 0.74 9.26
N ARG A 95 15.70 0.07 10.36
CA ARG A 95 16.42 -1.12 10.80
C ARG A 95 16.23 -2.26 9.79
N ALA A 96 17.33 -2.66 9.15
CA ALA A 96 17.32 -3.81 8.25
C ALA A 96 16.91 -5.09 8.99
N PRO A 97 16.20 -6.03 8.34
CA PRO A 97 15.96 -7.36 8.87
C PRO A 97 17.26 -8.07 9.21
N GLU A 98 17.22 -8.93 10.22
CA GLU A 98 18.37 -9.77 10.58
C GLU A 98 18.81 -10.60 9.35
N ASN A 99 20.12 -10.65 9.11
CA ASN A 99 20.72 -11.33 7.96
C ASN A 99 20.23 -10.82 6.59
N TRP A 100 19.86 -9.54 6.51
CA TRP A 100 19.48 -8.93 5.24
C TRP A 100 20.66 -8.94 4.26
N PRO A 101 20.57 -9.59 3.08
CA PRO A 101 21.71 -9.75 2.17
C PRO A 101 21.99 -8.51 1.30
N GLY A 102 21.18 -7.44 1.44
CA GLY A 102 21.15 -6.34 0.47
C GLY A 102 20.27 -6.65 -0.74
N TRP A 103 20.18 -5.69 -1.66
CA TRP A 103 19.39 -5.82 -2.88
C TRP A 103 20.17 -6.47 -4.03
N PRO A 104 19.49 -7.07 -5.04
CA PRO A 104 20.14 -7.67 -6.20
C PRO A 104 21.08 -6.69 -6.90
N GLY A 105 22.19 -7.21 -7.45
CA GLY A 105 23.16 -6.40 -8.21
C GLY A 105 23.86 -5.31 -7.39
N ASN A 106 23.99 -5.50 -6.06
CA ASN A 106 24.58 -4.54 -5.12
C ASN A 106 23.91 -3.16 -5.16
N LYS A 107 22.63 -3.12 -5.48
CA LYS A 107 21.84 -1.88 -5.46
C LYS A 107 21.65 -1.38 -4.03
N LYS A 108 21.65 -0.07 -3.86
CA LYS A 108 21.54 0.56 -2.53
C LYS A 108 20.12 0.42 -1.95
N PHE A 109 19.10 0.54 -2.78
CA PHE A 109 17.70 0.42 -2.38
C PHE A 109 16.85 -0.12 -3.54
N ALA A 110 15.65 -0.63 -3.25
CA ALA A 110 14.68 -0.95 -4.28
C ALA A 110 13.74 0.24 -4.51
N PHE A 111 13.42 0.52 -5.76
CA PHE A 111 12.45 1.53 -6.16
C PHE A 111 11.28 0.87 -6.86
N VAL A 112 10.08 1.02 -6.30
CA VAL A 112 8.87 0.30 -6.70
C VAL A 112 7.72 1.27 -6.88
N LEU A 113 7.15 1.28 -8.09
CA LEU A 113 5.99 2.09 -8.44
C LEU A 113 4.74 1.23 -8.48
N THR A 114 3.65 1.73 -7.92
CA THR A 114 2.34 1.07 -7.93
C THR A 114 1.23 2.08 -8.21
N HIS A 115 0.19 1.64 -8.89
CA HIS A 115 -0.97 2.45 -9.26
C HIS A 115 -2.26 1.76 -8.89
N ASP A 116 -3.01 2.33 -7.95
CA ASP A 116 -4.36 1.88 -7.65
C ASP A 116 -5.36 2.63 -8.54
N VAL A 117 -6.05 1.88 -9.39
CA VAL A 117 -7.01 2.42 -10.36
C VAL A 117 -8.41 2.30 -9.78
N GLU A 118 -8.99 3.41 -9.32
CA GLU A 118 -10.21 3.41 -8.52
C GLU A 118 -11.49 3.72 -9.34
N SER A 119 -11.36 4.33 -10.53
CA SER A 119 -12.50 4.75 -11.33
C SER A 119 -12.27 4.61 -12.83
N GLU A 120 -13.32 4.82 -13.61
CA GLU A 120 -13.25 4.85 -15.07
C GLU A 120 -12.33 5.98 -15.59
N ALA A 121 -12.29 7.12 -14.87
CA ALA A 121 -11.39 8.21 -15.21
C ALA A 121 -9.91 7.80 -15.03
N GLY A 122 -9.58 7.11 -13.92
CA GLY A 122 -8.26 6.54 -13.70
C GLY A 122 -7.90 5.49 -14.76
N LEU A 123 -8.85 4.60 -15.08
CA LEU A 123 -8.67 3.60 -16.12
C LEU A 123 -8.31 4.24 -17.48
N GLY A 124 -9.00 5.32 -17.86
CA GLY A 124 -8.74 6.06 -19.10
C GLY A 124 -7.34 6.68 -19.16
N ARG A 125 -6.69 6.90 -18.02
CA ARG A 125 -5.35 7.50 -17.93
C ARG A 125 -4.22 6.47 -17.86
N CYS A 126 -4.52 5.18 -17.73
CA CYS A 126 -3.49 4.14 -17.53
C CYS A 126 -2.46 4.10 -18.68
N ARG A 127 -2.89 4.20 -19.94
CA ARG A 127 -1.97 4.19 -21.08
C ARG A 127 -1.02 5.37 -21.06
N SER A 128 -1.52 6.58 -20.89
CA SER A 128 -0.67 7.77 -20.85
C SER A 128 0.30 7.76 -19.66
N LEU A 129 -0.09 7.15 -18.54
CA LEU A 129 0.79 6.98 -17.39
C LEU A 129 1.85 5.91 -17.67
N MET A 130 1.49 4.79 -18.30
CA MET A 130 2.43 3.76 -18.76
C MET A 130 3.46 4.36 -19.73
N GLU A 131 3.01 5.12 -20.72
CA GLU A 131 3.88 5.78 -21.72
C GLU A 131 4.86 6.74 -21.05
N LEU A 132 4.38 7.57 -20.10
CA LEU A 132 5.23 8.49 -19.35
C LEU A 132 6.32 7.76 -18.55
N GLU A 133 5.98 6.64 -17.94
CA GLU A 133 6.96 5.85 -17.18
C GLU A 133 7.96 5.15 -18.08
N LEU A 134 7.53 4.60 -19.22
CA LEU A 134 8.40 4.02 -20.23
C LEU A 134 9.40 5.05 -20.77
N ASP A 135 8.93 6.26 -21.08
CA ASP A 135 9.78 7.35 -21.58
C ASP A 135 10.86 7.76 -20.57
N LEU A 136 10.58 7.59 -19.28
CA LEU A 136 11.50 7.87 -18.18
C LEU A 136 12.32 6.63 -17.74
N GLY A 137 12.10 5.47 -18.37
CA GLY A 137 12.82 4.23 -18.07
C GLY A 137 12.33 3.49 -16.83
N PHE A 138 11.08 3.70 -16.40
CA PHE A 138 10.48 3.02 -15.26
C PHE A 138 9.46 1.97 -15.68
N CYS A 139 9.20 1.04 -14.77
CA CYS A 139 8.07 0.11 -14.81
C CYS A 139 7.34 0.10 -13.47
N SER A 140 6.08 -0.30 -13.48
CA SER A 140 5.22 -0.28 -12.30
C SER A 140 4.23 -1.45 -12.27
N SER A 141 3.38 -1.48 -11.23
CA SER A 141 2.20 -2.34 -11.15
C SER A 141 0.93 -1.51 -11.20
N PHE A 142 0.00 -1.90 -12.07
CA PHE A 142 -1.36 -1.35 -12.10
C PHE A 142 -2.33 -2.32 -11.41
N ASN A 143 -2.91 -1.88 -10.30
CA ASN A 143 -3.83 -2.66 -9.50
C ASN A 143 -5.26 -2.25 -9.83
N PHE A 144 -6.05 -3.15 -10.38
CA PHE A 144 -7.42 -2.87 -10.82
C PHE A 144 -8.46 -3.51 -9.90
N ILE A 145 -9.65 -2.88 -9.83
CA ILE A 145 -10.80 -3.37 -9.09
C ILE A 145 -11.60 -4.32 -10.00
N PRO A 146 -11.66 -5.64 -9.74
CA PRO A 146 -12.32 -6.59 -10.63
C PRO A 146 -13.83 -6.35 -10.79
N GLU A 147 -14.49 -5.91 -9.75
CA GLU A 147 -15.94 -5.70 -9.72
C GLU A 147 -16.27 -4.27 -9.24
N GLY A 148 -15.50 -3.32 -9.74
CA GLY A 148 -15.69 -1.89 -9.50
C GLY A 148 -16.79 -1.27 -10.37
N SER A 149 -16.70 0.05 -10.55
CA SER A 149 -17.60 0.83 -11.40
C SER A 149 -17.24 0.79 -12.89
N TYR A 150 -16.11 0.15 -13.23
CA TYR A 150 -15.59 0.04 -14.59
C TYR A 150 -15.23 -1.42 -14.91
N ARG A 151 -15.05 -1.73 -16.19
CA ARG A 151 -14.50 -3.02 -16.64
C ARG A 151 -13.06 -2.84 -17.10
N VAL A 152 -12.19 -3.71 -16.66
CA VAL A 152 -10.78 -3.71 -17.09
C VAL A 152 -10.68 -4.42 -18.46
N PRO A 153 -10.30 -3.70 -19.55
CA PRO A 153 -10.17 -4.32 -20.87
C PRO A 153 -9.05 -5.37 -20.87
N VAL A 154 -9.28 -6.47 -21.59
CA VAL A 154 -8.26 -7.51 -21.77
C VAL A 154 -7.06 -6.95 -22.49
N GLU A 155 -7.30 -6.11 -23.50
CA GLU A 155 -6.30 -5.45 -24.33
C GLU A 155 -5.36 -4.59 -23.49
N LEU A 156 -5.90 -3.81 -22.53
CA LEU A 156 -5.07 -2.99 -21.64
C LEU A 156 -4.18 -3.87 -20.74
N ARG A 157 -4.72 -4.96 -20.19
CA ARG A 157 -3.93 -5.88 -19.35
C ARG A 157 -2.80 -6.55 -20.14
N GLN A 158 -3.09 -6.95 -21.38
CA GLN A 158 -2.10 -7.53 -22.29
C GLN A 158 -1.03 -6.52 -22.69
N GLU A 159 -1.42 -5.28 -22.99
CA GLU A 159 -0.54 -4.17 -23.34
C GLU A 159 0.41 -3.83 -22.19
N LEU A 160 -0.11 -3.67 -20.97
CA LEU A 160 0.69 -3.46 -19.76
C LEU A 160 1.73 -4.59 -19.59
N THR A 161 1.29 -5.85 -19.65
CA THR A 161 2.17 -7.00 -19.47
C THR A 161 3.23 -7.09 -20.58
N ALA A 162 2.86 -6.81 -21.82
CA ALA A 162 3.79 -6.83 -22.97
C ALA A 162 4.89 -5.77 -22.86
N ASN A 163 4.60 -4.65 -22.18
CA ASN A 163 5.55 -3.57 -21.92
C ASN A 163 6.30 -3.71 -20.57
N GLY A 164 6.20 -4.86 -19.90
CA GLY A 164 6.95 -5.13 -18.66
C GLY A 164 6.29 -4.62 -17.38
N PHE A 165 5.05 -4.13 -17.46
CA PHE A 165 4.28 -3.72 -16.30
C PHE A 165 3.56 -4.91 -15.65
N GLU A 166 3.31 -4.78 -14.36
CA GLU A 166 2.56 -5.79 -13.62
C GLU A 166 1.07 -5.42 -13.55
N VAL A 167 0.21 -6.43 -13.67
CA VAL A 167 -1.23 -6.31 -13.40
C VAL A 167 -1.52 -6.94 -12.05
N GLY A 168 -2.07 -6.16 -11.12
CA GLY A 168 -2.43 -6.55 -9.77
C GLY A 168 -3.93 -6.43 -9.50
N ILE A 169 -4.35 -6.90 -8.33
CA ILE A 169 -5.75 -6.83 -7.86
C ILE A 169 -5.88 -5.79 -6.75
N HIS A 170 -6.82 -4.85 -6.93
CA HIS A 170 -7.16 -3.84 -5.92
C HIS A 170 -8.54 -4.10 -5.31
N ASP A 171 -8.59 -4.77 -4.12
CA ASP A 171 -9.85 -5.23 -3.51
C ASP A 171 -10.66 -6.14 -4.47
N LEU A 172 -11.94 -6.32 -4.24
CA LEU A 172 -12.92 -6.88 -5.17
C LEU A 172 -13.87 -5.81 -5.69
N LYS A 173 -14.32 -4.91 -4.80
CA LYS A 173 -15.37 -3.91 -5.08
C LYS A 173 -15.04 -2.51 -4.61
N HIS A 174 -13.96 -2.33 -3.87
CA HIS A 174 -13.55 -1.06 -3.27
C HIS A 174 -14.67 -0.35 -2.46
N ASP A 175 -15.48 -1.14 -1.75
CA ASP A 175 -16.63 -0.66 -0.97
C ASP A 175 -16.35 -0.51 0.53
N GLY A 176 -15.13 -0.80 0.98
CA GLY A 176 -14.70 -0.76 2.38
C GLY A 176 -15.25 -1.90 3.24
N HIS A 177 -15.84 -2.92 2.63
CA HIS A 177 -16.50 -4.02 3.32
C HIS A 177 -15.77 -5.36 3.24
N LEU A 178 -14.60 -5.43 2.60
CA LEU A 178 -13.84 -6.67 2.44
C LEU A 178 -13.60 -7.33 3.80
N PHE A 179 -13.06 -6.58 4.76
CA PHE A 179 -12.72 -7.06 6.10
C PHE A 179 -13.84 -6.89 7.16
N SER A 180 -15.09 -6.66 6.74
CA SER A 180 -16.20 -6.43 7.69
C SER A 180 -16.62 -7.67 8.48
N SER A 181 -16.35 -8.88 8.00
CA SER A 181 -16.47 -10.14 8.72
C SER A 181 -15.67 -11.24 8.01
N ARG A 182 -15.22 -12.28 8.77
CA ARG A 182 -14.50 -13.43 8.23
C ARG A 182 -15.28 -14.13 7.11
N ARG A 183 -16.59 -14.36 7.32
CA ARG A 183 -17.47 -14.98 6.33
C ARG A 183 -17.53 -14.19 5.02
N LYS A 184 -17.61 -12.85 5.09
CA LYS A 184 -17.62 -12.00 3.89
C LYS A 184 -16.27 -12.04 3.20
N PHE A 185 -15.19 -11.96 3.96
CA PHE A 185 -13.83 -12.05 3.42
C PHE A 185 -13.62 -13.36 2.66
N THR A 186 -13.87 -14.51 3.27
CA THR A 186 -13.68 -15.82 2.63
C THR A 186 -14.48 -15.96 1.32
N ARG A 187 -15.74 -15.47 1.30
CA ARG A 187 -16.55 -15.48 0.08
C ARG A 187 -15.95 -14.58 -1.03
N ARG A 188 -15.45 -13.40 -0.66
CA ARG A 188 -14.82 -12.47 -1.61
C ARG A 188 -13.44 -12.97 -2.04
N ALA A 189 -12.67 -13.55 -1.15
CA ALA A 189 -11.35 -14.12 -1.43
C ALA A 189 -11.43 -15.18 -2.55
N ALA A 190 -12.43 -16.05 -2.54
CA ALA A 190 -12.62 -17.03 -3.61
C ALA A 190 -12.82 -16.37 -5.00
N ARG A 191 -13.47 -15.20 -5.05
CA ARG A 191 -13.66 -14.43 -6.30
C ARG A 191 -12.38 -13.69 -6.69
N ILE A 192 -11.69 -13.06 -5.72
CA ILE A 192 -10.39 -12.43 -5.93
C ILE A 192 -9.42 -13.44 -6.53
N ASN A 193 -9.36 -14.65 -5.98
CA ASN A 193 -8.49 -15.72 -6.48
C ASN A 193 -8.84 -16.13 -7.92
N ALA A 194 -10.13 -16.15 -8.28
CA ALA A 194 -10.54 -16.42 -9.65
C ALA A 194 -10.02 -15.34 -10.63
N TYR A 195 -10.16 -14.04 -10.27
CA TYR A 195 -9.61 -12.94 -11.05
C TYR A 195 -8.07 -12.96 -11.08
N ALA A 196 -7.41 -13.26 -9.95
CA ALA A 196 -5.96 -13.35 -9.91
C ALA A 196 -5.43 -14.42 -10.88
N ARG A 197 -6.06 -15.57 -10.94
CA ARG A 197 -5.72 -16.63 -11.91
C ARG A 197 -6.02 -16.21 -13.35
N GLU A 198 -7.17 -15.59 -13.61
CA GLU A 198 -7.55 -15.11 -14.95
C GLU A 198 -6.59 -14.06 -15.48
N TRP A 199 -6.19 -13.12 -14.61
CA TRP A 199 -5.34 -11.98 -15.00
C TRP A 199 -3.84 -12.27 -14.90
N GLY A 200 -3.44 -13.42 -14.34
CA GLY A 200 -2.04 -13.71 -14.04
C GLY A 200 -1.47 -12.80 -12.96
N ALA A 201 -2.33 -12.26 -12.10
CA ALA A 201 -1.93 -11.34 -11.04
C ALA A 201 -1.22 -12.08 -9.90
N SER A 202 -0.07 -11.56 -9.48
CA SER A 202 0.72 -12.11 -8.36
C SER A 202 0.47 -11.37 -7.05
N GLY A 203 -0.08 -10.18 -7.12
CA GLY A 203 -0.21 -9.27 -6.00
C GLY A 203 -1.63 -8.82 -5.72
N PHE A 204 -1.80 -8.38 -4.48
CA PHE A 204 -3.04 -7.82 -3.98
C PHE A 204 -2.78 -6.55 -3.18
N ARG A 205 -3.70 -5.59 -3.28
CA ARG A 205 -3.81 -4.43 -2.39
C ARG A 205 -5.26 -4.20 -2.02
N SER A 206 -5.53 -4.00 -0.74
CA SER A 206 -6.88 -3.79 -0.25
C SER A 206 -7.33 -2.34 -0.40
N GLY A 207 -8.60 -2.13 -0.69
CA GLY A 207 -9.19 -0.80 -0.69
C GLY A 207 -9.06 -0.10 0.66
N PHE A 208 -8.73 1.19 0.63
CA PHE A 208 -8.54 2.03 1.83
C PHE A 208 -7.47 1.53 2.79
N MET A 209 -6.53 0.71 2.34
CA MET A 209 -5.49 0.09 3.17
C MET A 209 -6.04 -0.63 4.42
N LEU A 210 -7.32 -1.05 4.38
CA LEU A 210 -7.92 -1.88 5.42
C LEU A 210 -7.37 -3.30 5.30
N ARG A 211 -6.97 -3.90 6.42
CA ARG A 211 -6.25 -5.17 6.38
C ARG A 211 -6.47 -6.05 7.59
N ASN A 212 -6.32 -7.33 7.35
CA ASN A 212 -6.14 -8.37 8.35
C ASN A 212 -5.19 -9.40 7.76
N LEU A 213 -3.91 -9.36 8.16
CA LEU A 213 -2.85 -10.17 7.54
C LEU A 213 -3.08 -11.68 7.72
N GLU A 214 -3.78 -12.09 8.78
CA GLU A 214 -4.15 -13.49 8.98
C GLU A 214 -5.18 -13.96 7.92
N TRP A 215 -6.18 -13.11 7.60
CA TRP A 215 -7.20 -13.48 6.62
C TRP A 215 -6.65 -13.49 5.20
N LEU A 216 -5.64 -12.68 4.90
CA LEU A 216 -5.02 -12.60 3.59
C LEU A 216 -4.39 -13.92 3.13
N HIS A 217 -4.13 -14.88 4.04
CA HIS A 217 -3.73 -16.24 3.67
C HIS A 217 -4.77 -17.02 2.85
N ASP A 218 -6.03 -16.55 2.78
CA ASP A 218 -7.02 -17.15 1.87
C ASP A 218 -6.80 -16.72 0.41
N LEU A 219 -5.98 -15.70 0.15
CA LEU A 219 -5.67 -15.25 -1.20
C LEU A 219 -4.55 -16.08 -1.82
N GLU A 220 -4.69 -16.36 -3.12
CA GLU A 220 -3.70 -17.08 -3.92
C GLU A 220 -2.74 -16.08 -4.58
N VAL A 221 -2.02 -15.30 -3.76
CA VAL A 221 -1.09 -14.28 -4.21
C VAL A 221 0.31 -14.50 -3.65
N GLN A 222 1.33 -13.97 -4.29
CA GLN A 222 2.71 -14.02 -3.84
C GLN A 222 2.99 -12.92 -2.81
N TYR A 223 2.34 -11.77 -2.96
CA TYR A 223 2.49 -10.63 -2.06
C TYR A 223 1.17 -9.91 -1.81
N ASP A 224 1.11 -9.24 -0.67
CA ASP A 224 0.17 -8.18 -0.34
C ASP A 224 0.91 -6.85 -0.21
N ALA A 225 0.28 -5.75 -0.59
CA ALA A 225 0.82 -4.41 -0.45
C ALA A 225 -0.17 -3.47 0.27
N SER A 226 -0.87 -4.01 1.29
CA SER A 226 -1.90 -3.27 2.04
C SER A 226 -1.37 -2.65 3.34
N THR A 227 -0.05 -2.68 3.57
CA THR A 227 0.56 -2.03 4.74
C THR A 227 1.42 -0.83 4.37
N PHE A 228 1.94 -0.15 5.36
CA PHE A 228 2.85 0.98 5.23
C PHE A 228 3.82 1.04 6.42
N ASP A 229 4.92 1.77 6.26
CA ASP A 229 5.85 2.01 7.36
C ASP A 229 5.23 2.93 8.40
N THR A 230 4.76 4.10 8.00
CA THR A 230 4.06 5.09 8.83
C THR A 230 3.15 5.96 7.97
N ASP A 231 1.83 5.91 8.22
CA ASP A 231 0.88 6.87 7.67
C ASP A 231 -0.29 7.12 8.65
N PRO A 232 -0.24 8.23 9.39
CA PRO A 232 -1.29 8.57 10.35
C PRO A 232 -2.59 9.04 9.69
N PHE A 233 -2.59 9.26 8.36
CA PHE A 233 -3.76 9.74 7.63
C PHE A 233 -4.66 8.60 7.14
N GLU A 234 -4.18 7.36 7.23
CA GLU A 234 -4.94 6.18 6.84
C GLU A 234 -6.09 5.85 7.80
N PRO A 235 -7.22 5.27 7.31
CA PRO A 235 -8.33 4.84 8.17
C PRO A 235 -7.92 3.84 9.26
N GLN A 236 -6.93 2.99 8.97
CA GLN A 236 -6.29 2.07 9.92
C GLN A 236 -4.82 2.49 10.05
N PRO A 237 -4.49 3.45 10.97
CA PRO A 237 -3.21 4.16 10.99
C PRO A 237 -2.03 3.37 11.57
N GLN A 238 -2.23 2.13 12.00
CA GLN A 238 -1.17 1.28 12.54
C GLN A 238 -0.19 0.91 11.43
N GLY A 239 0.98 1.57 11.37
CA GLY A 239 2.08 1.25 10.47
C GLY A 239 2.82 -0.02 10.88
N ARG A 240 3.68 -0.51 10.00
CA ARG A 240 4.53 -1.67 10.28
C ARG A 240 5.90 -1.27 10.81
N HIS A 241 6.22 0.01 10.80
CA HIS A 241 7.47 0.59 11.31
C HIS A 241 8.71 -0.06 10.68
N THR A 242 8.65 -0.37 9.40
CA THR A 242 9.77 -0.88 8.60
C THR A 242 9.68 -0.36 7.17
N ILE A 243 10.84 0.01 6.62
CA ILE A 243 11.00 0.33 5.19
C ILE A 243 11.44 -0.88 4.37
N PHE A 244 11.40 -2.08 4.95
CA PHE A 244 11.75 -3.32 4.28
C PHE A 244 10.50 -4.18 4.07
N PRO A 245 10.45 -4.97 2.99
CA PRO A 245 9.47 -6.03 2.85
C PRO A 245 9.67 -7.08 3.95
N PHE A 246 8.60 -7.80 4.29
CA PHE A 246 8.68 -8.84 5.29
C PHE A 246 7.81 -10.05 4.97
N TRP A 247 8.22 -11.21 5.48
CA TRP A 247 7.48 -12.44 5.31
C TRP A 247 6.35 -12.56 6.34
N VAL A 248 5.14 -12.91 5.88
CA VAL A 248 3.99 -13.24 6.73
C VAL A 248 3.78 -14.75 6.67
N PRO A 249 4.23 -15.50 7.70
CA PRO A 249 4.12 -16.96 7.71
C PRO A 249 2.66 -17.40 7.88
N ASN A 250 2.28 -18.48 7.18
CA ASN A 250 0.97 -19.09 7.39
C ASN A 250 1.02 -19.96 8.66
N PRO A 251 0.26 -19.65 9.71
CA PRO A 251 0.27 -20.41 10.95
C PRO A 251 -0.19 -21.86 10.78
N ASN A 252 -0.95 -22.14 9.70
CA ASN A 252 -1.48 -23.46 9.37
C ASN A 252 -0.69 -24.17 8.23
N GLY A 253 0.43 -23.59 7.80
CA GLY A 253 1.15 -24.01 6.60
C GLY A 253 1.61 -25.48 6.60
N ASP A 254 1.96 -26.03 7.75
CA ASP A 254 2.39 -27.43 7.88
C ASP A 254 1.23 -28.43 7.92
N SER A 255 0.00 -27.94 8.21
CA SER A 255 -1.20 -28.78 8.34
C SER A 255 -1.93 -29.01 7.02
N ILE A 256 -1.64 -28.24 5.97
CA ILE A 256 -2.38 -28.23 4.68
C ILE A 256 -1.70 -29.12 3.61
N ARG A 257 -0.87 -30.08 4.01
CA ARG A 257 -0.12 -30.94 3.05
C ARG A 257 -0.97 -31.78 2.08
N TYR A 258 -2.30 -31.80 2.19
CA TYR A 258 -3.09 -32.88 1.53
C TYR A 258 -4.13 -32.44 0.49
N GLN A 259 -4.37 -31.18 0.17
CA GLN A 259 -5.56 -30.87 -0.68
C GLN A 259 -5.46 -29.82 -1.77
N ARG A 260 -4.31 -29.30 -2.18
CA ARG A 260 -4.27 -28.31 -3.29
C ARG A 260 -3.12 -28.54 -4.28
N PRO A 261 -3.41 -28.62 -5.60
CA PRO A 261 -2.36 -28.57 -6.61
C PRO A 261 -1.79 -27.17 -6.73
N ALA A 262 -0.54 -27.08 -6.45
CA ALA A 262 0.52 -26.20 -6.92
C ALA A 262 0.23 -24.73 -7.30
N ILE A 263 0.16 -23.83 -6.30
CA ILE A 263 1.02 -22.66 -6.30
C ILE A 263 1.85 -22.77 -5.01
N LYS A 264 3.09 -23.18 -5.13
CA LYS A 264 3.95 -23.61 -3.99
C LYS A 264 4.28 -22.51 -2.97
N SER A 265 3.96 -21.23 -3.22
CA SER A 265 4.29 -20.12 -2.31
C SER A 265 3.21 -19.85 -1.26
N SER A 266 1.93 -20.02 -1.56
CA SER A 266 0.84 -19.65 -0.64
C SER A 266 0.62 -20.61 0.54
N SER A 267 1.14 -21.85 0.48
CA SER A 267 1.02 -22.80 1.59
C SER A 267 1.85 -22.41 2.81
N GLN A 268 2.97 -21.73 2.62
CA GLN A 268 3.89 -21.34 3.71
C GLN A 268 3.74 -19.89 4.18
N GLY A 269 3.11 -19.02 3.39
CA GLY A 269 2.94 -17.62 3.65
C GLY A 269 3.03 -16.77 2.39
N TYR A 270 3.14 -15.47 2.57
CA TYR A 270 3.29 -14.47 1.50
C TYR A 270 4.23 -13.35 1.93
N VAL A 271 4.67 -12.53 0.98
CA VAL A 271 5.50 -11.35 1.26
C VAL A 271 4.58 -10.13 1.42
N GLU A 272 4.80 -9.36 2.46
CA GLU A 272 4.15 -8.07 2.65
C GLU A 272 5.08 -6.95 2.18
N LEU A 273 4.57 -6.06 1.35
CA LEU A 273 5.29 -4.91 0.78
C LEU A 273 4.68 -3.61 1.31
N PRO A 274 5.20 -3.06 2.42
CA PRO A 274 4.68 -1.79 2.93
C PRO A 274 4.97 -0.65 1.94
N TYR A 275 3.99 0.22 1.65
CA TYR A 275 4.37 1.46 1.02
C TYR A 275 5.14 2.33 2.04
N THR A 276 6.16 2.98 1.56
CA THR A 276 7.11 3.72 2.39
C THR A 276 7.17 5.20 2.03
N LEU A 277 6.71 5.54 0.85
CA LEU A 277 6.47 6.92 0.44
C LEU A 277 4.98 7.25 0.63
N PRO A 278 4.63 8.41 1.19
CA PRO A 278 3.22 8.79 1.35
C PRO A 278 2.47 8.71 0.02
N GLN A 279 1.21 8.25 0.05
CA GLN A 279 0.38 8.22 -1.14
C GLN A 279 0.18 9.63 -1.72
N ASP A 280 0.06 9.71 -3.04
CA ASP A 280 -0.24 10.95 -3.77
C ASP A 280 -1.53 11.62 -3.28
N PHE A 281 -2.56 10.83 -2.99
CA PHE A 281 -3.82 11.31 -2.42
C PHE A 281 -3.59 12.05 -1.09
N THR A 282 -2.75 11.50 -0.23
CA THR A 282 -2.42 12.14 1.05
C THR A 282 -1.67 13.45 0.83
N LEU A 283 -0.64 13.46 -0.01
CA LEU A 283 0.17 14.65 -0.24
C LEU A 283 -0.59 15.75 -0.98
N PHE A 284 -1.11 15.43 -2.16
CA PHE A 284 -1.56 16.47 -3.08
C PHE A 284 -3.06 16.74 -2.97
N VAL A 285 -3.87 15.74 -2.58
CA VAL A 285 -5.31 15.93 -2.45
C VAL A 285 -5.71 16.31 -1.02
N LEU A 286 -5.16 15.68 0.01
CA LEU A 286 -5.52 16.00 1.40
C LEU A 286 -4.70 17.14 1.99
N LEU A 287 -3.37 17.07 1.93
CA LEU A 287 -2.47 18.07 2.50
C LEU A 287 -2.23 19.25 1.57
N GLN A 288 -2.56 19.11 0.28
CA GLN A 288 -2.42 20.13 -0.74
C GLN A 288 -0.97 20.63 -0.88
N GLU A 289 0.01 19.73 -0.76
CA GLU A 289 1.40 20.03 -1.02
C GLU A 289 1.56 20.47 -2.49
N ARG A 290 2.44 21.44 -2.72
CA ARG A 290 2.61 22.06 -4.03
C ARG A 290 3.83 21.55 -4.79
N THR A 291 4.63 20.72 -4.15
CA THR A 291 5.87 20.16 -4.70
C THR A 291 6.04 18.71 -4.21
N PRO A 292 6.83 17.87 -4.90
CA PRO A 292 7.13 16.51 -4.47
C PRO A 292 8.25 16.41 -3.42
N GLU A 293 8.67 17.50 -2.78
CA GLU A 293 9.80 17.53 -1.84
C GLU A 293 9.68 16.53 -0.69
N ILE A 294 8.46 16.24 -0.22
CA ILE A 294 8.24 15.24 0.82
C ILE A 294 8.65 13.84 0.31
N TRP A 295 8.32 13.51 -0.93
CA TRP A 295 8.76 12.27 -1.55
C TRP A 295 10.28 12.22 -1.72
N MET A 296 10.90 13.29 -2.23
CA MET A 296 12.35 13.37 -2.45
C MET A 296 13.09 13.17 -1.13
N ARG A 297 12.72 13.92 -0.08
CA ARG A 297 13.33 13.80 1.25
C ARG A 297 13.18 12.41 1.86
N LYS A 298 12.01 11.79 1.72
CA LYS A 298 11.78 10.43 2.24
C LYS A 298 12.56 9.40 1.43
N LEU A 299 12.66 9.57 0.12
CA LEU A 299 13.46 8.73 -0.77
C LEU A 299 14.93 8.78 -0.39
N ASP A 300 15.49 9.98 -0.20
CA ASP A 300 16.89 10.17 0.19
C ASP A 300 17.22 9.43 1.48
N TRP A 301 16.31 9.53 2.45
CA TRP A 301 16.45 8.81 3.71
C TRP A 301 16.37 7.29 3.52
N ILE A 302 15.44 6.78 2.71
CA ILE A 302 15.33 5.35 2.39
C ILE A 302 16.59 4.87 1.67
N ALA A 303 17.11 5.63 0.70
CA ALA A 303 18.31 5.29 -0.05
C ALA A 303 19.56 5.21 0.85
N GLN A 304 19.66 6.07 1.86
CA GLN A 304 20.73 6.04 2.86
C GLN A 304 20.68 4.78 3.73
N HIS A 305 19.50 4.22 3.97
CA HIS A 305 19.30 3.09 4.89
C HIS A 305 19.06 1.76 4.17
N GLY A 306 19.08 1.75 2.84
CA GLY A 306 18.99 0.51 2.05
C GLY A 306 17.61 -0.14 2.03
N GLY A 307 16.56 0.61 2.28
CA GLY A 307 15.19 0.11 2.29
C GLY A 307 14.55 -0.06 0.92
N MET A 308 13.24 -0.25 0.89
CA MET A 308 12.40 -0.24 -0.29
C MET A 308 11.64 1.09 -0.36
N ALA A 309 11.82 1.85 -1.42
CA ALA A 309 11.02 3.03 -1.74
C ALA A 309 9.82 2.61 -2.59
N LEU A 310 8.71 2.27 -1.95
CA LEU A 310 7.46 1.95 -2.61
C LEU A 310 6.49 3.12 -2.50
N VAL A 311 6.02 3.62 -3.65
CA VAL A 311 5.02 4.68 -3.74
C VAL A 311 3.76 4.16 -4.40
N ASP A 312 2.61 4.66 -3.94
CA ASP A 312 1.31 4.44 -4.56
C ASP A 312 0.78 5.74 -5.14
N VAL A 313 0.58 5.74 -6.45
CA VAL A 313 0.09 6.89 -7.24
C VAL A 313 -1.18 6.47 -7.96
N HIS A 314 -2.25 7.25 -7.79
CA HIS A 314 -3.52 6.93 -8.41
C HIS A 314 -3.70 7.71 -9.72
N PRO A 315 -3.89 7.04 -10.85
CA PRO A 315 -4.22 7.72 -12.12
C PRO A 315 -5.46 8.61 -11.99
N ASP A 316 -6.33 8.29 -11.04
CA ASP A 316 -7.56 9.03 -10.72
C ASP A 316 -7.33 10.48 -10.31
N TYR A 317 -6.17 10.78 -9.75
CA TYR A 317 -5.83 12.12 -9.23
C TYR A 317 -4.79 12.86 -10.07
N LEU A 318 -4.23 12.22 -11.10
CA LEU A 318 -3.27 12.84 -12.01
C LEU A 318 -3.97 13.68 -13.09
N CYS A 319 -3.59 14.93 -13.23
CA CYS A 319 -3.93 15.75 -14.40
C CYS A 319 -2.82 15.61 -15.44
N LEU A 320 -3.05 14.78 -16.48
CA LEU A 320 -2.06 14.41 -17.49
C LEU A 320 -2.01 15.40 -18.67
N ASP A 321 -3.10 16.07 -18.97
CA ASP A 321 -3.30 16.89 -20.17
C ASP A 321 -2.99 18.37 -19.97
N GLY A 322 -2.45 18.76 -18.83
CA GLY A 322 -2.14 20.16 -18.50
C GLY A 322 -3.38 21.05 -18.33
N ALA A 323 -4.58 20.46 -18.29
CA ALA A 323 -5.82 21.16 -17.99
C ALA A 323 -5.79 21.75 -16.57
N THR A 324 -6.73 22.63 -16.27
CA THR A 324 -6.91 23.15 -14.91
C THR A 324 -7.28 22.02 -13.97
N THR A 325 -6.42 21.78 -12.98
CA THR A 325 -6.66 20.71 -11.99
C THR A 325 -7.92 20.99 -11.19
N THR A 326 -8.70 19.96 -11.00
CA THR A 326 -9.84 20.02 -10.09
C THR A 326 -9.34 19.99 -8.64
N SER A 327 -10.24 20.25 -7.69
CA SER A 327 -9.87 20.17 -6.27
C SER A 327 -9.46 18.77 -5.81
N ARG A 328 -9.51 17.76 -6.67
CA ARG A 328 -9.17 16.36 -6.41
C ARG A 328 -8.02 15.84 -7.27
N GLU A 329 -7.49 16.68 -8.12
CA GLU A 329 -6.40 16.36 -9.01
C GLU A 329 -5.19 17.23 -8.68
N TYR A 330 -4.02 16.75 -9.10
CA TYR A 330 -2.77 17.48 -9.03
C TYR A 330 -2.02 17.36 -10.36
N PRO A 331 -1.14 18.32 -10.69
CA PRO A 331 -0.37 18.30 -11.95
C PRO A 331 0.52 17.07 -12.04
N VAL A 332 0.52 16.37 -13.16
CA VAL A 332 1.44 15.27 -13.45
C VAL A 332 2.91 15.67 -13.32
N ALA A 333 3.20 16.96 -13.46
CA ALA A 333 4.54 17.52 -13.26
C ALA A 333 5.15 17.17 -11.90
N HIS A 334 4.34 16.99 -10.84
CA HIS A 334 4.85 16.57 -9.53
C HIS A 334 5.40 15.15 -9.58
N TYR A 335 4.66 14.24 -10.19
CA TYR A 335 5.09 12.85 -10.36
C TYR A 335 6.29 12.76 -11.31
N LYS A 336 6.23 13.43 -12.46
CA LYS A 336 7.33 13.48 -13.42
C LYS A 336 8.61 14.01 -12.78
N SER A 337 8.55 15.14 -12.09
CA SER A 337 9.71 15.71 -11.39
C SER A 337 10.29 14.79 -10.32
N PHE A 338 9.45 14.00 -9.67
CA PHE A 338 9.91 12.99 -8.72
C PHE A 338 10.66 11.86 -9.43
N LEU A 339 10.15 11.32 -10.54
CA LEU A 339 10.84 10.27 -11.32
C LEU A 339 12.15 10.78 -11.92
N GLU A 340 12.15 12.00 -12.45
CA GLU A 340 13.37 12.67 -12.94
C GLU A 340 14.40 12.83 -11.83
N TYR A 341 13.98 13.20 -10.61
CA TYR A 341 14.85 13.29 -9.44
C TYR A 341 15.49 11.93 -9.13
N VAL A 342 14.72 10.84 -9.13
CA VAL A 342 15.23 9.47 -8.92
C VAL A 342 16.31 9.14 -9.94
N SER A 343 16.04 9.34 -11.23
CA SER A 343 16.98 9.05 -12.32
C SER A 343 18.26 9.89 -12.21
N GLN A 344 18.14 11.18 -11.92
CA GLN A 344 19.30 12.09 -11.87
C GLN A 344 20.21 11.85 -10.66
N HIS A 345 19.65 11.52 -9.49
CA HIS A 345 20.41 11.43 -8.24
C HIS A 345 20.87 10.00 -7.91
N TYR A 346 20.18 9.00 -8.48
CA TYR A 346 20.37 7.60 -8.10
C TYR A 346 20.66 6.67 -9.29
N ASP A 347 20.95 7.20 -10.46
CA ASP A 347 21.27 6.39 -11.65
C ASP A 347 22.27 5.28 -11.32
N GLY A 348 21.96 4.08 -11.82
CA GLY A 348 22.77 2.88 -11.60
C GLY A 348 22.81 2.36 -10.16
N THR A 349 22.29 3.09 -9.16
CA THR A 349 22.41 2.72 -7.76
C THR A 349 21.14 2.10 -7.14
N PHE A 350 19.98 2.27 -7.74
CA PHE A 350 18.73 1.67 -7.28
C PHE A 350 18.33 0.46 -8.14
N TRP A 351 17.55 -0.42 -7.57
CA TRP A 351 16.90 -1.52 -8.28
C TRP A 351 15.51 -1.05 -8.73
N ASN A 352 15.38 -0.67 -10.00
CA ASN A 352 14.10 -0.40 -10.64
C ASN A 352 13.38 -1.73 -10.88
N THR A 353 12.24 -1.95 -10.24
CA THR A 353 11.65 -3.28 -10.18
C THR A 353 10.15 -3.23 -9.90
N THR A 354 9.46 -4.33 -10.20
CA THR A 354 8.04 -4.50 -9.88
C THR A 354 7.86 -5.11 -8.48
N PRO A 355 6.67 -4.95 -7.88
CA PRO A 355 6.33 -5.61 -6.61
C PRO A 355 6.52 -7.12 -6.66
N ARG A 356 6.19 -7.77 -7.78
CA ARG A 356 6.37 -9.22 -8.00
C ARG A 356 7.83 -9.65 -7.85
N GLU A 357 8.74 -8.90 -8.45
CA GLU A 357 10.16 -9.23 -8.41
C GLU A 357 10.73 -9.06 -7.00
N VAL A 358 10.31 -8.01 -6.27
CA VAL A 358 10.65 -7.84 -4.85
C VAL A 358 10.13 -9.02 -4.04
N ALA A 359 8.88 -9.42 -4.24
CA ALA A 359 8.30 -10.56 -3.52
C ALA A 359 9.04 -11.87 -3.79
N GLN A 360 9.41 -12.12 -5.04
CA GLN A 360 10.20 -13.31 -5.42
C GLN A 360 11.60 -13.29 -4.80
N PHE A 361 12.24 -12.13 -4.76
CA PHE A 361 13.53 -11.98 -4.10
C PHE A 361 13.42 -12.27 -2.60
N CYS A 362 12.48 -11.65 -1.90
CA CYS A 362 12.27 -11.84 -0.46
C CYS A 362 11.88 -13.28 -0.11
N ALA A 363 11.07 -13.95 -0.93
CA ALA A 363 10.70 -15.34 -0.72
C ALA A 363 11.94 -16.26 -0.79
N ARG A 364 12.86 -16.03 -1.75
CA ARG A 364 14.13 -16.77 -1.84
C ARG A 364 15.03 -16.54 -0.61
N VAL A 365 15.19 -15.28 -0.19
CA VAL A 365 15.97 -14.94 1.02
C VAL A 365 15.41 -15.65 2.25
N THR A 366 14.08 -15.62 2.43
CA THR A 366 13.41 -16.28 3.57
C THR A 366 13.59 -17.79 3.55
N GLN A 367 13.57 -18.43 2.37
CA GLN A 367 13.79 -19.87 2.25
C GLN A 367 15.24 -20.25 2.57
N ALA A 368 16.21 -19.48 2.10
CA ALA A 368 17.64 -19.74 2.36
C ALA A 368 18.01 -19.61 3.84
N THR A 369 17.31 -18.77 4.61
CA THR A 369 17.57 -18.62 6.06
C THR A 369 16.88 -19.69 6.91
N ARG A 370 16.00 -20.53 6.32
CA ARG A 370 15.29 -21.62 7.00
C ARG A 370 15.91 -22.99 6.74
N SER A 371 16.77 -23.11 5.72
CA SER A 371 17.57 -24.32 5.41
C SER A 371 18.89 -24.33 6.19
#